data_0d8b747875d16484c04cd8b7b0a04078
#
_entry.id   0d8b747875d16484c04cd8b7b0a04078
#
_cell.length_a   1.000
_cell.length_b   1.000
_cell.length_c   1.000
_cell.angle_alpha   90.00
_cell.angle_beta   90.00
_cell.angle_gamma   90.00
#
_symmetry.space_group_name_H-M   'P 1'
#
loop_
_entity.id
_entity.type
_entity.pdbx_description
1 polymer ?
#
loop_
_entity_poly.entity_id
_entity_poly.type
_entity_poly.pdbx_seq_one_letter_code
_entity_poly.pdbx_strand_id
1 'polypeptide(L)'
;MRQQAIATDREAWLKLHRPYPWMLSCLHRLESEGVPWGVLTTKSASFTAELLRSHQLHPLVIYGREDGPKPEVLQRLLAQDASGGPWRFLEDRRLTLEAVRAVPALDGVHCLLATWGYLRPGDDQDLPSGIKLLEPEQLDNPLAQWPEAAIVQAN
;
A
#
# COMPACT_ATOMS: atom_id res chain seq x y z
N MET A 1 -26.59 3.00 0.90
CA MET A 1 -26.36 3.56 2.21
C MET A 1 -25.03 4.28 2.32
N ARG A 2 -23.93 3.60 2.10
CA ARG A 2 -22.61 4.24 2.17
C ARG A 2 -22.43 5.35 1.14
N GLN A 3 -22.85 5.12 -0.10
CA GLN A 3 -22.77 6.13 -1.15
C GLN A 3 -23.65 7.34 -0.83
N GLN A 4 -24.81 7.10 -0.26
CA GLN A 4 -25.71 8.17 0.11
C GLN A 4 -25.13 9.03 1.23
N ALA A 5 -24.48 8.40 2.23
CA ALA A 5 -23.80 9.13 3.29
C ALA A 5 -22.66 9.99 2.76
N ILE A 6 -21.89 9.46 1.80
CA ILE A 6 -20.80 10.22 1.16
C ILE A 6 -21.36 11.42 0.41
N ALA A 7 -22.47 11.25 -0.31
CA ALA A 7 -23.06 12.33 -1.10
C ALA A 7 -23.69 13.43 -0.25
N THR A 8 -24.29 13.08 0.88
CA THR A 8 -25.03 14.02 1.70
C THR A 8 -24.22 14.67 2.82
N ASP A 9 -23.16 13.99 3.30
CA ASP A 9 -22.35 14.49 4.41
C ASP A 9 -20.87 14.10 4.21
N ARG A 10 -20.34 14.57 3.09
CA ARG A 10 -18.99 14.20 2.64
C ARG A 10 -17.91 14.59 3.63
N GLU A 11 -17.96 15.83 4.14
CA GLU A 11 -16.93 16.30 5.06
C GLU A 11 -16.88 15.50 6.35
N ALA A 12 -18.02 15.24 6.95
CA ALA A 12 -18.08 14.46 8.19
C ALA A 12 -17.55 13.04 7.96
N TRP A 13 -17.92 12.44 6.82
CA TRP A 13 -17.48 11.09 6.51
C TRP A 13 -15.98 11.00 6.28
N LEU A 14 -15.41 11.97 5.59
CA LEU A 14 -13.96 12.03 5.37
C LEU A 14 -13.20 12.21 6.68
N LYS A 15 -13.75 12.99 7.61
CA LYS A 15 -13.13 13.18 8.92
C LYS A 15 -13.08 11.90 9.75
N LEU A 16 -14.05 11.00 9.57
CA LEU A 16 -14.08 9.72 10.27
C LEU A 16 -13.04 8.74 9.73
N HIS A 17 -12.56 8.94 8.51
CA HIS A 17 -11.62 8.01 7.84
C HIS A 17 -10.25 8.66 7.73
N ARG A 18 -9.66 8.99 8.89
CA ARG A 18 -8.35 9.63 8.93
C ARG A 18 -7.22 8.61 8.72
N PRO A 19 -6.29 8.89 7.82
CA PRO A 19 -5.07 8.10 7.73
C PRO A 19 -4.23 8.26 8.99
N TYR A 20 -3.36 7.31 9.25
CA TYR A 20 -2.45 7.41 10.38
C TYR A 20 -1.48 8.58 10.18
N PRO A 21 -1.20 9.40 11.24
CA PRO A 21 -0.32 10.56 11.09
C PRO A 21 1.07 10.23 10.55
N TRP A 22 1.66 9.13 11.01
CA TRP A 22 2.99 8.72 10.54
C TRP A 22 2.97 8.35 9.05
N MET A 23 1.86 7.82 8.56
CA MET A 23 1.70 7.49 7.15
C MET A 23 1.59 8.76 6.31
N LEU A 24 0.83 9.74 6.79
CA LEU A 24 0.74 11.04 6.12
C LEU A 24 2.11 11.70 6.01
N SER A 25 2.87 11.73 7.11
CA SER A 25 4.21 12.30 7.11
C SER A 25 5.13 11.59 6.13
N CYS A 26 5.05 10.26 6.08
CA CYS A 26 5.84 9.47 5.15
C CYS A 26 5.51 9.80 3.70
N LEU A 27 4.22 9.84 3.36
CA LEU A 27 3.79 10.11 1.99
C LEU A 27 4.15 11.51 1.55
N HIS A 28 4.00 12.51 2.42
CA HIS A 28 4.44 13.88 2.10
C HIS A 28 5.95 13.94 1.87
N ARG A 29 6.73 13.22 2.66
CA ARG A 29 8.17 13.15 2.45
C ARG A 29 8.52 12.51 1.13
N LEU A 30 7.87 11.38 0.79
CA LEU A 30 8.13 10.71 -0.49
C LEU A 30 7.82 11.64 -1.66
N GLU A 31 6.73 12.40 -1.59
CA GLU A 31 6.40 13.36 -2.63
C GLU A 31 7.45 14.47 -2.75
N SER A 32 7.93 14.97 -1.61
CA SER A 32 8.96 16.01 -1.61
C SER A 32 10.28 15.50 -2.18
N GLU A 33 10.55 14.21 -2.06
CA GLU A 33 11.76 13.58 -2.59
C GLU A 33 11.58 13.10 -4.04
N GLY A 34 10.41 13.29 -4.62
CA GLY A 34 10.13 12.86 -5.98
C GLY A 34 9.96 11.35 -6.14
N VAL A 35 9.67 10.64 -5.06
CA VAL A 35 9.45 9.19 -5.11
C VAL A 35 8.02 8.91 -5.53
N PRO A 36 7.77 8.22 -6.64
CA PRO A 36 6.41 7.88 -7.05
C PRO A 36 5.82 6.86 -6.10
N TRP A 37 4.52 7.04 -5.81
CA TRP A 37 3.77 6.11 -4.98
C TRP A 37 2.34 6.03 -5.47
N GLY A 38 1.66 4.95 -5.13
CA GLY A 38 0.28 4.75 -5.51
C GLY A 38 -0.48 4.01 -4.44
N VAL A 39 -1.78 3.85 -4.66
CA VAL A 39 -2.67 3.21 -3.70
C VAL A 39 -3.47 2.12 -4.37
N LEU A 40 -3.50 0.95 -3.73
CA LEU A 40 -4.40 -0.14 -4.04
C LEU A 40 -5.30 -0.32 -2.81
N THR A 41 -6.60 -0.21 -3.00
CA THR A 41 -7.55 -0.22 -1.88
C THR A 41 -8.76 -1.08 -2.19
N THR A 42 -9.39 -1.59 -1.14
CA THR A 42 -10.69 -2.27 -1.25
C THR A 42 -11.85 -1.28 -1.28
N LYS A 43 -11.59 0.00 -1.06
CA LYS A 43 -12.57 1.07 -1.21
C LYS A 43 -12.65 1.50 -2.66
N SER A 44 -13.60 2.36 -3.00
CA SER A 44 -13.67 2.90 -4.37
C SER A 44 -12.49 3.83 -4.62
N ALA A 45 -12.03 3.86 -5.88
CA ALA A 45 -10.95 4.76 -6.26
C ALA A 45 -11.34 6.22 -6.08
N SER A 46 -12.57 6.58 -6.41
CA SER A 46 -13.03 7.97 -6.28
C SER A 46 -13.09 8.44 -4.83
N PHE A 47 -13.54 7.59 -3.91
CA PHE A 47 -13.53 7.93 -2.49
C PHE A 47 -12.09 8.12 -1.99
N THR A 48 -11.21 7.19 -2.35
CA THR A 48 -9.80 7.26 -1.94
C THR A 48 -9.12 8.51 -2.50
N ALA A 49 -9.38 8.85 -3.76
CA ALA A 49 -8.84 10.06 -4.37
C ALA A 49 -9.27 11.31 -3.61
N GLU A 50 -10.53 11.36 -3.21
CA GLU A 50 -11.08 12.47 -2.47
C GLU A 50 -10.44 12.60 -1.07
N LEU A 51 -10.29 11.46 -0.39
CA LEU A 51 -9.64 11.43 0.92
C LEU A 51 -8.19 11.91 0.84
N LEU A 52 -7.43 11.43 -0.13
CA LEU A 52 -6.03 11.83 -0.29
C LEU A 52 -5.91 13.31 -0.68
N ARG A 53 -6.80 13.79 -1.54
CA ARG A 53 -6.81 15.20 -1.91
C ARG A 53 -7.07 16.09 -0.71
N SER A 54 -7.93 15.66 0.23
CA SER A 54 -8.21 16.43 1.44
C SER A 54 -6.97 16.56 2.33
N HIS A 55 -5.98 15.69 2.18
CA HIS A 55 -4.70 15.73 2.87
C HIS A 55 -3.58 16.26 1.98
N GLN A 56 -3.92 16.82 0.81
CA GLN A 56 -2.95 17.41 -0.12
C GLN A 56 -1.90 16.39 -0.59
N LEU A 57 -2.34 15.15 -0.81
CA LEU A 57 -1.51 14.06 -1.32
C LEU A 57 -1.88 13.75 -2.76
N HIS A 58 -0.87 13.44 -3.57
CA HIS A 58 -1.00 13.26 -5.02
C HIS A 58 -0.32 11.97 -5.48
N PRO A 59 -0.97 10.81 -5.28
CA PRO A 59 -0.40 9.54 -5.75
C PRO A 59 -0.34 9.49 -7.28
N LEU A 60 0.59 8.71 -7.78
CA LEU A 60 0.71 8.49 -9.21
C LEU A 60 -0.50 7.76 -9.78
N VAL A 61 -1.00 6.76 -9.04
CA VAL A 61 -2.16 5.98 -9.43
C VAL A 61 -2.99 5.64 -8.19
N ILE A 62 -4.29 5.45 -8.40
CA ILE A 62 -5.20 4.92 -7.39
C ILE A 62 -6.02 3.83 -8.05
N TYR A 63 -5.94 2.62 -7.52
CA TYR A 63 -6.78 1.51 -7.95
C TYR A 63 -7.68 1.10 -6.79
N GLY A 64 -8.97 1.09 -7.05
CA GLY A 64 -9.96 0.74 -6.05
C GLY A 64 -10.51 -0.66 -6.23
N ARG A 65 -11.56 -0.94 -5.46
CA ARG A 65 -12.25 -2.24 -5.51
C ARG A 65 -12.66 -2.62 -6.93
N GLU A 66 -13.06 -1.63 -7.73
CA GLU A 66 -13.55 -1.85 -9.11
C GLU A 66 -12.46 -2.32 -10.06
N ASP A 67 -11.19 -2.18 -9.71
CA ASP A 67 -10.07 -2.53 -10.59
C ASP A 67 -9.62 -3.97 -10.45
N GLY A 68 -10.18 -4.70 -9.51
CA GLY A 68 -9.92 -6.12 -9.33
C GLY A 68 -8.98 -6.44 -8.17
N PRO A 69 -8.62 -7.72 -8.01
CA PRO A 69 -7.73 -8.15 -6.92
C PRO A 69 -6.36 -7.50 -7.00
N LYS A 70 -5.79 -7.21 -5.85
CA LYS A 70 -4.50 -6.50 -5.75
C LYS A 70 -3.36 -7.19 -6.50
N PRO A 71 -3.19 -8.53 -6.43
CA PRO A 71 -2.12 -9.15 -7.20
C PRO A 71 -2.21 -8.91 -8.71
N GLU A 72 -3.42 -8.92 -9.26
CA GLU A 72 -3.63 -8.65 -10.68
C GLU A 72 -3.31 -7.21 -11.03
N VAL A 73 -3.72 -6.28 -10.17
CA VAL A 73 -3.42 -4.86 -10.36
C VAL A 73 -1.92 -4.61 -10.31
N LEU A 74 -1.22 -5.24 -9.37
CA LEU A 74 0.24 -5.13 -9.28
C LEU A 74 0.92 -5.66 -10.55
N GLN A 75 0.45 -6.76 -11.10
CA GLN A 75 1.02 -7.28 -12.35
C GLN A 75 0.88 -6.29 -13.48
N ARG A 76 -0.29 -5.63 -13.59
CA ARG A 76 -0.50 -4.61 -14.63
C ARG A 76 0.42 -3.41 -14.42
N LEU A 77 0.61 -2.99 -13.17
CA LEU A 77 1.50 -1.88 -12.85
C LEU A 77 2.95 -2.19 -13.21
N LEU A 78 3.42 -3.36 -12.83
CA LEU A 78 4.80 -3.75 -13.11
C LEU A 78 5.05 -3.90 -14.62
N ALA A 79 4.05 -4.37 -15.35
CA ALA A 79 4.17 -4.51 -16.81
C ALA A 79 4.29 -3.15 -17.51
N GLN A 80 3.74 -2.09 -16.91
CA GLN A 80 3.79 -0.74 -17.46
C GLN A 80 4.97 0.08 -16.97
N ASP A 81 5.69 -0.42 -15.96
CA ASP A 81 6.75 0.33 -15.33
C ASP A 81 8.07 0.18 -16.11
N ALA A 82 8.58 1.30 -16.61
CA ALA A 82 9.85 1.33 -17.33
C ALA A 82 11.05 1.47 -16.41
N SER A 83 10.85 1.79 -15.12
CA SER A 83 11.95 2.03 -14.18
C SER A 83 12.62 0.75 -13.71
N GLY A 84 11.93 -0.37 -13.76
CA GLY A 84 12.45 -1.65 -13.28
C GLY A 84 12.41 -1.82 -11.76
N GLY A 85 11.82 -0.90 -11.05
CA GLY A 85 11.71 -0.95 -9.59
C GLY A 85 12.91 -0.38 -8.87
N PRO A 86 13.18 -0.75 -7.62
CA PRO A 86 12.44 -1.77 -6.84
C PRO A 86 11.05 -1.30 -6.42
N TRP A 87 10.13 -2.24 -6.35
CA TRP A 87 8.77 -2.00 -5.91
C TRP A 87 8.59 -2.45 -4.47
N ARG A 88 7.89 -1.62 -3.70
CA ARG A 88 7.52 -1.94 -2.31
C ARG A 88 6.02 -1.89 -2.18
N PHE A 89 5.45 -2.94 -1.61
CA PHE A 89 4.01 -3.05 -1.41
C PHE A 89 3.73 -3.19 0.08
N LEU A 90 3.09 -2.17 0.65
CA LEU A 90 2.72 -2.13 2.05
C LEU A 90 1.26 -2.53 2.20
N GLU A 91 1.01 -3.49 3.06
CA GLU A 91 -0.33 -4.05 3.26
C GLU A 91 -0.47 -4.49 4.71
N ASP A 92 -1.66 -4.41 5.28
CA ASP A 92 -1.92 -4.85 6.64
C ASP A 92 -2.66 -6.19 6.70
N ARG A 93 -2.94 -6.80 5.55
CA ARG A 93 -3.57 -8.11 5.48
C ARG A 93 -2.57 -9.13 4.96
N ARG A 94 -2.18 -10.04 5.86
CA ARG A 94 -1.20 -11.06 5.52
C ARG A 94 -1.62 -11.90 4.32
N LEU A 95 -2.90 -12.27 4.25
CA LEU A 95 -3.39 -13.09 3.14
C LEU A 95 -3.20 -12.42 1.79
N THR A 96 -3.34 -11.10 1.74
CA THR A 96 -3.09 -10.35 0.50
C THR A 96 -1.62 -10.43 0.10
N LEU A 97 -0.71 -10.29 1.06
CA LEU A 97 0.72 -10.41 0.78
C LEU A 97 1.09 -11.83 0.35
N GLU A 98 0.49 -12.83 0.95
CA GLU A 98 0.72 -14.22 0.55
C GLU A 98 0.24 -14.47 -0.87
N ALA A 99 -0.90 -13.88 -1.23
CA ALA A 99 -1.40 -13.98 -2.60
C ALA A 99 -0.45 -13.32 -3.62
N VAL A 100 0.18 -12.22 -3.24
CA VAL A 100 1.21 -11.58 -4.08
C VAL A 100 2.43 -12.48 -4.22
N ARG A 101 2.88 -13.07 -3.11
CA ARG A 101 4.03 -13.99 -3.15
C ARG A 101 3.77 -15.24 -3.97
N ALA A 102 2.52 -15.63 -4.13
CA ALA A 102 2.16 -16.80 -4.94
C ALA A 102 2.28 -16.55 -6.45
N VAL A 103 2.45 -15.30 -6.87
CA VAL A 103 2.57 -14.95 -8.29
C VAL A 103 4.04 -14.78 -8.66
N PRO A 104 4.61 -15.65 -9.50
CA PRO A 104 6.04 -15.55 -9.86
C PRO A 104 6.43 -14.22 -10.50
N ALA A 105 5.55 -13.62 -11.27
CA ALA A 105 5.81 -12.32 -11.90
C ALA A 105 6.02 -11.20 -10.87
N LEU A 106 5.61 -11.39 -9.63
CA LEU A 106 5.73 -10.40 -8.55
C LEU A 106 6.85 -10.74 -7.56
N ASP A 107 7.74 -11.66 -7.89
CA ASP A 107 8.82 -12.06 -6.98
C ASP A 107 9.75 -10.91 -6.62
N GLY A 108 9.88 -9.93 -7.49
CA GLY A 108 10.73 -8.76 -7.23
C GLY A 108 10.08 -7.69 -6.34
N VAL A 109 8.82 -7.87 -5.96
CA VAL A 109 8.13 -6.90 -5.11
C VAL A 109 8.48 -7.14 -3.65
N HIS A 110 8.94 -6.10 -2.97
CA HIS A 110 9.20 -6.16 -1.52
C HIS A 110 7.86 -6.06 -0.79
N CYS A 111 7.41 -7.16 -0.21
CA CYS A 111 6.14 -7.23 0.51
C CYS A 111 6.36 -6.91 1.98
N LEU A 112 5.71 -5.85 2.46
CA LEU A 112 5.88 -5.36 3.82
C LEU A 112 4.54 -5.38 4.54
N LEU A 113 4.52 -6.07 5.68
CA LEU A 113 3.32 -6.16 6.50
C LEU A 113 3.34 -5.02 7.52
N ALA A 114 2.40 -4.10 7.37
CA ALA A 114 2.29 -2.95 8.25
C ALA A 114 1.76 -3.36 9.61
N THR A 115 2.57 -3.23 10.67
CA THR A 115 2.22 -3.71 12.00
C THR A 115 1.14 -2.88 12.68
N TRP A 116 0.91 -1.66 12.21
CA TRP A 116 -0.08 -0.76 12.79
C TRP A 116 -1.49 -0.94 12.24
N GLY A 117 -1.67 -1.84 11.27
CA GLY A 117 -2.96 -2.04 10.61
C GLY A 117 -3.80 -3.13 11.27
N TYR A 118 -4.72 -3.69 10.48
CA TYR A 118 -5.68 -4.68 10.97
C TYR A 118 -5.11 -6.09 10.95
N LEU A 119 -4.14 -6.35 11.82
CA LEU A 119 -3.56 -7.69 11.93
C LEU A 119 -4.46 -8.59 12.78
N ARG A 120 -4.54 -9.85 12.37
CA ARG A 120 -5.14 -10.90 13.20
C ARG A 120 -4.08 -11.44 14.16
N PRO A 121 -4.48 -12.06 15.29
CA PRO A 121 -3.50 -12.69 16.16
C PRO A 121 -2.63 -13.69 15.37
N GLY A 122 -1.32 -13.59 15.53
CA GLY A 122 -0.36 -14.45 14.86
C GLY A 122 0.04 -14.01 13.45
N ASP A 123 -0.57 -12.97 12.89
CA ASP A 123 -0.23 -12.52 11.53
C ASP A 123 1.21 -12.02 11.42
N ASP A 124 1.79 -11.55 12.51
CA ASP A 124 3.15 -11.02 12.54
C ASP A 124 4.19 -12.09 12.85
N GLN A 125 3.80 -13.35 12.94
CA GLN A 125 4.68 -14.45 13.29
C GLN A 125 4.82 -15.43 12.12
N ASP A 126 5.99 -16.07 12.04
CA ASP A 126 6.26 -17.12 11.05
C ASP A 126 5.95 -16.66 9.63
N LEU A 127 6.45 -15.47 9.26
CA LEU A 127 6.18 -14.90 7.94
C LEU A 127 6.84 -15.74 6.85
N PRO A 128 6.14 -15.96 5.73
CA PRO A 128 6.73 -16.61 4.57
C PRO A 128 7.91 -15.81 4.02
N SER A 129 8.79 -16.49 3.28
CA SER A 129 9.87 -15.82 2.57
C SER A 129 9.31 -14.74 1.66
N GLY A 130 9.96 -13.58 1.66
CA GLY A 130 9.55 -12.46 0.83
C GLY A 130 8.56 -11.51 1.49
N ILE A 131 8.20 -11.75 2.74
CA ILE A 131 7.35 -10.86 3.52
C ILE A 131 8.10 -10.45 4.78
N LYS A 132 8.22 -9.15 5.01
CA LYS A 132 8.85 -8.59 6.21
C LYS A 132 7.88 -7.68 6.94
N LEU A 133 8.08 -7.56 8.25
CA LEU A 133 7.32 -6.59 9.04
C LEU A 133 7.84 -5.18 8.78
N LEU A 134 6.93 -4.23 8.77
CA LEU A 134 7.26 -2.80 8.71
C LEU A 134 6.63 -2.12 9.90
N GLU A 135 7.47 -1.57 10.79
CA GLU A 135 7.03 -0.83 11.96
C GLU A 135 6.86 0.65 11.63
N PRO A 136 5.98 1.37 12.35
CA PRO A 136 5.78 2.80 12.07
C PRO A 136 7.07 3.61 12.14
N GLU A 137 7.98 3.27 13.05
CA GLU A 137 9.24 3.98 13.23
C GLU A 137 10.14 3.86 11.99
N GLN A 138 10.03 2.76 11.26
CA GLN A 138 10.84 2.54 10.06
C GLN A 138 10.43 3.45 8.90
N LEU A 139 9.22 3.99 8.93
CA LEU A 139 8.77 4.95 7.92
C LEU A 139 9.58 6.25 7.95
N ASP A 140 10.19 6.57 9.09
CA ASP A 140 11.03 7.76 9.22
C ASP A 140 12.39 7.60 8.55
N ASN A 141 12.78 6.37 8.25
CA ASN A 141 14.06 6.09 7.61
C ASN A 141 13.98 6.34 6.11
N PRO A 142 15.14 6.64 5.45
CA PRO A 142 15.17 6.68 4.00
C PRO A 142 14.64 5.38 3.39
N LEU A 143 14.01 5.50 2.24
CA LEU A 143 13.38 4.36 1.57
C LEU A 143 14.37 3.20 1.35
N ALA A 144 15.61 3.52 1.05
CA ALA A 144 16.66 2.52 0.82
C ALA A 144 16.98 1.69 2.07
N GLN A 145 16.60 2.18 3.26
CA GLN A 145 16.84 1.49 4.54
C GLN A 145 15.63 0.70 5.03
N TRP A 146 14.53 0.73 4.29
CA TRP A 146 13.38 -0.09 4.64
C TRP A 146 13.72 -1.58 4.47
N PRO A 147 13.02 -2.47 5.20
CA PRO A 147 13.30 -3.90 5.09
C PRO A 147 13.21 -4.40 3.65
N GLU A 148 14.17 -5.22 3.25
CA GLU A 148 14.14 -5.88 1.94
C GLU A 148 13.46 -7.22 2.10
N ALA A 149 12.32 -7.38 1.45
CA ALA A 149 11.46 -8.54 1.60
C ALA A 149 11.32 -9.36 0.34
N ALA A 150 12.00 -8.99 -0.74
CA ALA A 150 11.92 -9.75 -1.98
C ALA A 150 12.58 -11.12 -1.80
N ILE A 151 12.01 -12.13 -2.47
CA ILE A 151 12.59 -13.46 -2.49
C ILE A 151 13.87 -13.42 -3.32
N VAL A 152 14.98 -13.80 -2.72
CA VAL A 152 16.23 -13.96 -3.45
C VAL A 152 16.15 -15.28 -4.21
N GLN A 153 16.25 -15.21 -5.53
CA GLN A 153 16.22 -16.41 -6.36
C GLN A 153 17.44 -17.24 -6.07
N ALA A 154 17.23 -18.45 -5.57
CA ALA A 154 18.31 -19.42 -5.40
C ALA A 154 18.64 -19.98 -6.78
N ASN A 155 19.85 -19.80 -7.20
CA ASN A 155 20.30 -20.33 -8.50
C ASN A 155 20.66 -21.79 -8.43
#